data_df4e9496dc8dfa2ab6c4b4a9daf915a3
#
_entry.id   df4e9496dc8dfa2ab6c4b4a9daf915a3
#
_cell.length_a   1.000
_cell.length_b   1.000
_cell.length_c   1.000
_cell.angle_alpha   90.00
_cell.angle_beta   90.00
_cell.angle_gamma   90.00
#
_symmetry.space_group_name_H-M   'P 1'
#
loop_
_entity.id
_entity.type
_entity.pdbx_description
1 polymer ?
#
loop_
_entity_poly.entity_id
_entity_poly.type
_entity_poly.pdbx_seq_one_letter_code
_entity_poly.pdbx_strand_id
1 'polypeptide(L)'
;MKIGIGIPNQGSDLDPKIIPEWSRRAEAAGFSSLATAGRIAYPGVMDTVALAAAAGATSTIELFSGVLIGPAWPATLLAKELAGVDGVSGGRLTLGIGLGGRADDFVVDGLPMNGLGQRLDDDLQTYFDVWDGKEFEGSPNPGVPAGARRLPLLFGGAAPATFERAARVGEGYVGAAVPAPYVAPAFDQMRTAWKQAGRDGDPQLRAIAYFAMGDPEVARRKVEEYYAVTPEFGQAVLTGIAYGPEGVRELLRSFEDIGTDELILNPSTADLDEIERLAEVAL
;
A
#
# COMPACT_ATOMS: atom_id res chain seq x y z
N MET A 1 -12.58 0.61 13.61
CA MET A 1 -11.61 0.38 12.50
C MET A 1 -12.11 1.11 11.25
N LYS A 2 -11.23 1.81 10.50
CA LYS A 2 -11.56 2.40 9.20
C LYS A 2 -11.49 1.34 8.10
N ILE A 3 -12.23 1.55 6.99
CA ILE A 3 -12.25 0.63 5.86
C ILE A 3 -11.81 1.37 4.59
N GLY A 4 -10.64 0.98 4.07
CA GLY A 4 -10.14 1.40 2.77
C GLY A 4 -10.44 0.35 1.69
N ILE A 5 -10.33 0.73 0.42
CA ILE A 5 -10.50 -0.18 -0.72
C ILE A 5 -9.28 -0.10 -1.66
N GLY A 6 -8.85 -1.24 -2.16
CA GLY A 6 -7.79 -1.30 -3.18
C GLY A 6 -8.26 -0.79 -4.53
N ILE A 7 -7.38 -0.11 -5.25
CA ILE A 7 -7.53 0.17 -6.67
C ILE A 7 -7.12 -1.11 -7.42
N PRO A 8 -7.91 -1.62 -8.38
CA PRO A 8 -7.52 -2.80 -9.15
C PRO A 8 -6.44 -2.44 -10.19
N ASN A 9 -5.26 -2.01 -9.73
CA ASN A 9 -4.19 -1.55 -10.62
C ASN A 9 -3.29 -2.68 -11.15
N GLN A 10 -3.52 -3.92 -10.72
CA GLN A 10 -2.75 -5.09 -11.13
C GLN A 10 -3.68 -6.15 -11.73
N GLY A 11 -3.33 -6.66 -12.91
CA GLY A 11 -4.09 -7.71 -13.58
C GLY A 11 -3.82 -7.77 -15.09
N SER A 12 -3.77 -8.96 -15.65
CA SER A 12 -3.51 -9.19 -17.08
C SER A 12 -4.66 -8.76 -17.99
N ASP A 13 -5.87 -8.66 -17.46
CA ASP A 13 -7.11 -8.30 -18.15
C ASP A 13 -7.67 -6.93 -17.70
N LEU A 14 -6.87 -6.15 -16.98
CA LEU A 14 -7.25 -4.82 -16.53
C LEU A 14 -7.39 -3.86 -17.73
N ASP A 15 -8.54 -3.17 -17.83
CA ASP A 15 -8.64 -1.93 -18.61
C ASP A 15 -8.24 -0.74 -17.71
N PRO A 16 -7.09 -0.09 -17.95
CA PRO A 16 -6.64 1.02 -17.10
C PRO A 16 -7.63 2.20 -17.00
N LYS A 17 -8.53 2.34 -17.96
CA LYS A 17 -9.55 3.39 -17.96
C LYS A 17 -10.54 3.30 -16.80
N ILE A 18 -10.63 2.14 -16.16
CA ILE A 18 -11.52 1.93 -15.00
C ILE A 18 -11.04 2.72 -13.77
N ILE A 19 -9.73 2.99 -13.61
CA ILE A 19 -9.15 3.53 -12.39
C ILE A 19 -9.79 4.85 -11.94
N PRO A 20 -9.99 5.86 -12.80
CA PRO A 20 -10.66 7.09 -12.37
C PRO A 20 -12.10 6.89 -11.94
N GLU A 21 -12.84 6.00 -12.61
CA GLU A 21 -14.24 5.71 -12.25
C GLU A 21 -14.33 4.91 -10.95
N TRP A 22 -13.49 3.88 -10.79
CA TRP A 22 -13.33 3.15 -9.54
C TRP A 22 -13.10 4.10 -8.36
N SER A 23 -12.17 5.03 -8.54
CA SER A 23 -11.80 5.98 -7.49
C SER A 23 -12.95 6.90 -7.09
N ARG A 24 -13.73 7.42 -8.07
CA ARG A 24 -14.91 8.25 -7.79
C ARG A 24 -16.00 7.49 -7.06
N ARG A 25 -16.28 6.25 -7.48
CA ARG A 25 -17.30 5.41 -6.83
C ARG A 25 -16.89 5.04 -5.40
N ALA A 26 -15.63 4.68 -5.17
CA ALA A 26 -15.12 4.39 -3.84
C ALA A 26 -15.21 5.61 -2.90
N GLU A 27 -14.88 6.81 -3.38
CA GLU A 27 -15.07 8.04 -2.60
C GLU A 27 -16.56 8.29 -2.31
N ALA A 28 -17.41 8.16 -3.32
CA ALA A 28 -18.85 8.36 -3.16
C ALA A 28 -19.50 7.33 -2.22
N ALA A 29 -19.00 6.10 -2.20
CA ALA A 29 -19.45 5.05 -1.28
C ALA A 29 -19.02 5.28 0.18
N GLY A 30 -17.99 6.11 0.43
CA GLY A 30 -17.57 6.47 1.79
C GLY A 30 -16.38 5.68 2.34
N PHE A 31 -15.62 4.99 1.50
CA PHE A 31 -14.37 4.36 1.91
C PHE A 31 -13.36 5.40 2.43
N SER A 32 -12.55 5.00 3.44
CA SER A 32 -11.59 5.89 4.07
C SER A 32 -10.36 6.18 3.22
N SER A 33 -9.93 5.20 2.42
CA SER A 33 -8.75 5.31 1.56
C SER A 33 -8.88 4.49 0.27
N LEU A 34 -8.10 4.91 -0.75
CA LEU A 34 -7.82 4.19 -1.97
C LEU A 34 -6.38 3.70 -1.95
N ALA A 35 -6.16 2.39 -2.05
CA ALA A 35 -4.84 1.81 -1.99
C ALA A 35 -4.42 1.15 -3.30
N THR A 36 -3.13 1.25 -3.64
CA THR A 36 -2.54 0.52 -4.77
C THR A 36 -1.71 -0.67 -4.31
N ALA A 37 -1.45 -1.62 -5.20
CA ALA A 37 -0.47 -2.67 -5.00
C ALA A 37 0.77 -2.41 -5.86
N GLY A 38 1.97 -2.53 -5.29
CA GLY A 38 3.23 -2.31 -5.98
C GLY A 38 3.79 -3.60 -6.60
N ARG A 39 3.88 -3.65 -7.92
CA ARG A 39 4.58 -4.67 -8.71
C ARG A 39 5.22 -4.01 -9.93
N ILE A 40 6.39 -4.51 -10.34
CA ILE A 40 7.09 -4.07 -11.56
C ILE A 40 6.96 -5.13 -12.64
N ALA A 41 7.37 -6.35 -12.36
CA ALA A 41 7.35 -7.47 -13.32
C ALA A 41 5.99 -8.20 -13.31
N TYR A 42 4.89 -7.45 -13.39
CA TYR A 42 3.54 -8.02 -13.47
C TYR A 42 2.64 -7.11 -14.30
N PRO A 43 1.70 -7.66 -15.11
CA PRO A 43 0.78 -6.85 -15.88
C PRO A 43 -0.06 -5.92 -15.00
N GLY A 44 -0.14 -4.66 -15.39
CA GLY A 44 -0.93 -3.69 -14.63
C GLY A 44 -0.49 -2.25 -14.89
N VAL A 45 -1.01 -1.36 -14.06
CA VAL A 45 -0.64 0.06 -14.02
C VAL A 45 0.25 0.29 -12.80
N MET A 46 1.37 1.01 -13.02
CA MET A 46 2.25 1.37 -11.90
C MET A 46 1.45 2.06 -10.80
N ASP A 47 1.79 1.75 -9.57
CA ASP A 47 1.14 2.28 -8.37
C ASP A 47 1.14 3.82 -8.33
N THR A 48 2.25 4.47 -8.70
CA THR A 48 2.33 5.94 -8.76
C THR A 48 1.40 6.54 -9.83
N VAL A 49 1.26 5.87 -10.98
CA VAL A 49 0.33 6.30 -12.04
C VAL A 49 -1.13 6.12 -11.61
N ALA A 50 -1.46 5.00 -10.97
CA ALA A 50 -2.80 4.75 -10.46
C ALA A 50 -3.17 5.74 -9.34
N LEU A 51 -2.24 6.05 -8.43
CA LEU A 51 -2.41 7.06 -7.39
C LEU A 51 -2.60 8.47 -7.98
N ALA A 52 -1.84 8.83 -9.02
CA ALA A 52 -2.02 10.12 -9.70
C ALA A 52 -3.39 10.23 -10.38
N ALA A 53 -3.85 9.15 -11.02
CA ALA A 53 -5.18 9.09 -11.62
C ALA A 53 -6.29 9.22 -10.56
N ALA A 54 -6.15 8.54 -9.42
CA ALA A 54 -7.06 8.64 -8.28
C ALA A 54 -7.05 10.05 -7.66
N ALA A 55 -5.86 10.65 -7.51
CA ALA A 55 -5.70 12.02 -7.00
C ALA A 55 -6.49 13.03 -7.82
N GLY A 56 -6.42 12.93 -9.15
CA GLY A 56 -7.15 13.81 -10.07
C GLY A 56 -8.65 13.50 -10.18
N ALA A 57 -9.08 12.30 -9.79
CA ALA A 57 -10.48 11.86 -9.89
C ALA A 57 -11.29 12.07 -8.61
N THR A 58 -10.64 12.35 -7.48
CA THR A 58 -11.25 12.42 -6.13
C THR A 58 -10.87 13.71 -5.41
N SER A 59 -11.54 14.02 -4.30
CA SER A 59 -11.38 15.28 -3.58
C SER A 59 -11.05 15.13 -2.09
N THR A 60 -11.48 14.06 -1.45
CA THR A 60 -11.44 13.90 0.02
C THR A 60 -10.85 12.59 0.50
N ILE A 61 -11.04 11.49 -0.24
CA ILE A 61 -10.57 10.15 0.15
C ILE A 61 -9.03 10.11 0.23
N GLU A 62 -8.50 9.48 1.27
CA GLU A 62 -7.05 9.29 1.41
C GLU A 62 -6.49 8.40 0.30
N LEU A 63 -5.27 8.66 -0.12
CA LEU A 63 -4.52 7.84 -1.07
C LEU A 63 -3.42 7.10 -0.34
N PHE A 64 -3.25 5.81 -0.64
CA PHE A 64 -2.29 4.97 0.05
C PHE A 64 -1.57 4.02 -0.93
N SER A 65 -0.26 3.91 -0.82
CA SER A 65 0.47 2.83 -1.51
C SER A 65 0.60 1.60 -0.60
N GLY A 66 0.06 0.49 -0.99
CA GLY A 66 -0.02 -0.69 -0.13
C GLY A 66 0.71 -1.95 -0.65
N VAL A 67 2.03 -1.99 -0.70
CA VAL A 67 3.07 -1.01 -0.43
C VAL A 67 3.97 -0.83 -1.65
N LEU A 68 4.51 0.38 -1.82
CA LEU A 68 5.46 0.66 -2.89
C LEU A 68 6.81 -0.03 -2.60
N ILE A 69 7.46 -0.54 -3.65
CA ILE A 69 8.79 -1.17 -3.55
C ILE A 69 9.87 -0.08 -3.67
N GLY A 70 10.25 0.53 -2.53
CA GLY A 70 11.16 1.69 -2.51
C GLY A 70 12.48 1.45 -3.24
N PRO A 71 13.26 0.40 -2.88
CA PRO A 71 14.59 0.16 -3.46
C PRO A 71 14.59 -0.20 -4.96
N ALA A 72 13.45 -0.38 -5.59
CA ALA A 72 13.36 -0.60 -7.04
C ALA A 72 13.41 0.70 -7.85
N TRP A 73 13.40 1.85 -7.19
CA TRP A 73 13.37 3.16 -7.83
C TRP A 73 14.66 3.95 -7.61
N PRO A 74 15.02 4.87 -8.54
CA PRO A 74 15.95 5.96 -8.23
C PRO A 74 15.31 6.89 -7.20
N ALA A 75 15.95 7.06 -6.03
CA ALA A 75 15.36 7.72 -4.87
C ALA A 75 14.86 9.15 -5.15
N THR A 76 15.69 9.99 -5.79
CA THR A 76 15.30 11.37 -6.12
C THR A 76 14.09 11.44 -7.05
N LEU A 77 14.03 10.54 -8.05
CA LEU A 77 12.93 10.50 -9.00
C LEU A 77 11.62 10.11 -8.30
N LEU A 78 11.68 9.06 -7.48
CA LEU A 78 10.51 8.60 -6.71
C LEU A 78 10.03 9.68 -5.73
N ALA A 79 10.92 10.31 -4.98
CA ALA A 79 10.56 11.38 -4.04
C ALA A 79 9.85 12.54 -4.74
N LYS A 80 10.35 12.94 -5.92
CA LYS A 80 9.76 14.00 -6.74
C LYS A 80 8.37 13.60 -7.26
N GLU A 81 8.22 12.37 -7.76
CA GLU A 81 6.96 11.85 -8.28
C GLU A 81 5.88 11.77 -7.19
N LEU A 82 6.24 11.23 -6.03
CA LEU A 82 5.32 11.15 -4.88
C LEU A 82 4.90 12.52 -4.34
N ALA A 83 5.83 13.49 -4.28
CA ALA A 83 5.47 14.87 -3.95
C ALA A 83 4.50 15.48 -4.98
N GLY A 84 4.64 15.09 -6.25
CA GLY A 84 3.69 15.48 -7.31
C GLY A 84 2.30 14.91 -7.09
N VAL A 85 2.21 13.61 -6.76
CA VAL A 85 0.93 12.94 -6.44
C VAL A 85 0.28 13.58 -5.20
N ASP A 86 1.06 13.84 -4.15
CA ASP A 86 0.57 14.50 -2.93
C ASP A 86 0.04 15.91 -3.23
N GLY A 87 0.79 16.70 -4.01
CA GLY A 87 0.38 18.04 -4.42
C GLY A 87 -0.91 18.04 -5.25
N VAL A 88 -1.04 17.14 -6.24
CA VAL A 88 -2.26 17.00 -7.04
C VAL A 88 -3.45 16.55 -6.18
N SER A 89 -3.22 15.70 -5.20
CA SER A 89 -4.26 15.23 -4.28
C SER A 89 -4.68 16.28 -3.25
N GLY A 90 -3.93 17.37 -3.09
CA GLY A 90 -4.15 18.34 -2.02
C GLY A 90 -3.69 17.84 -0.65
N GLY A 91 -2.63 17.04 -0.59
CA GLY A 91 -2.03 16.57 0.67
C GLY A 91 -2.68 15.32 1.26
N ARG A 92 -3.28 14.45 0.42
CA ARG A 92 -3.99 13.24 0.85
C ARG A 92 -3.18 11.95 0.77
N LEU A 93 -1.91 12.00 0.33
CA LEU A 93 -1.10 10.80 0.15
C LEU A 93 -0.43 10.38 1.47
N THR A 94 -0.62 9.11 1.84
CA THR A 94 0.19 8.38 2.81
C THR A 94 0.99 7.30 2.08
N LEU A 95 2.29 7.25 2.32
CA LEU A 95 3.19 6.32 1.65
C LEU A 95 3.38 5.05 2.47
N GLY A 96 2.79 3.95 2.03
CA GLY A 96 3.19 2.62 2.46
C GLY A 96 4.39 2.15 1.62
N ILE A 97 5.49 1.80 2.27
CA ILE A 97 6.74 1.45 1.60
C ILE A 97 7.35 0.17 2.18
N GLY A 98 7.95 -0.63 1.32
CA GLY A 98 8.62 -1.86 1.69
C GLY A 98 9.86 -2.14 0.83
N LEU A 99 10.58 -3.19 1.20
CA LEU A 99 11.77 -3.62 0.47
C LEU A 99 11.45 -4.34 -0.84
N GLY A 100 10.23 -4.89 -0.96
CA GLY A 100 9.94 -5.89 -1.96
C GLY A 100 10.47 -7.28 -1.57
N GLY A 101 9.77 -8.31 -2.01
CA GLY A 101 10.12 -9.72 -1.68
C GLY A 101 10.20 -10.62 -2.90
N ARG A 102 9.92 -10.11 -4.09
CA ARG A 102 9.89 -10.88 -5.33
C ARG A 102 11.09 -10.53 -6.20
N ALA A 103 11.87 -11.54 -6.56
CA ALA A 103 13.11 -11.34 -7.32
C ALA A 103 12.86 -10.78 -8.73
N ASP A 104 11.74 -11.14 -9.35
CA ASP A 104 11.36 -10.68 -10.68
C ASP A 104 11.23 -9.15 -10.76
N ASP A 105 10.70 -8.52 -9.72
CA ASP A 105 10.54 -7.06 -9.66
C ASP A 105 11.89 -6.28 -9.66
N PHE A 106 13.00 -6.96 -9.37
CA PHE A 106 14.35 -6.38 -9.38
C PHE A 106 15.18 -6.80 -10.60
N VAL A 107 15.07 -8.06 -11.01
CA VAL A 107 15.85 -8.63 -12.10
C VAL A 107 15.57 -7.93 -13.43
N VAL A 108 14.35 -7.46 -13.66
CA VAL A 108 13.95 -6.76 -14.91
C VAL A 108 14.79 -5.50 -15.16
N ASP A 109 15.26 -4.83 -14.10
CA ASP A 109 16.10 -3.64 -14.19
C ASP A 109 17.56 -3.93 -13.78
N GLY A 110 17.93 -5.20 -13.61
CA GLY A 110 19.30 -5.61 -13.23
C GLY A 110 19.67 -5.19 -11.80
N LEU A 111 18.71 -4.95 -10.93
CA LEU A 111 18.94 -4.53 -9.56
C LEU A 111 19.24 -5.71 -8.63
N PRO A 112 20.18 -5.57 -7.69
CA PRO A 112 20.51 -6.65 -6.75
C PRO A 112 19.44 -6.77 -5.65
N MET A 113 19.20 -8.01 -5.20
CA MET A 113 18.33 -8.32 -4.06
C MET A 113 19.01 -8.22 -2.70
N ASN A 114 20.34 -8.05 -2.67
CA ASN A 114 21.09 -7.89 -1.42
C ASN A 114 21.20 -6.42 -1.03
N GLY A 115 21.33 -6.14 0.27
CA GLY A 115 21.50 -4.77 0.77
C GLY A 115 20.28 -3.87 0.69
N LEU A 116 19.09 -4.39 0.36
CA LEU A 116 17.88 -3.59 0.17
C LEU A 116 17.49 -2.77 1.42
N GLY A 117 17.76 -3.29 2.63
CA GLY A 117 17.49 -2.56 3.86
C GLY A 117 18.33 -1.29 4.00
N GLN A 118 19.66 -1.39 3.75
CA GLN A 118 20.55 -0.23 3.76
C GLN A 118 20.19 0.75 2.65
N ARG A 119 19.92 0.24 1.45
CA ARG A 119 19.48 1.07 0.33
C ARG A 119 18.21 1.87 0.68
N LEU A 120 17.21 1.23 1.30
CA LEU A 120 16.01 1.96 1.71
C LEU A 120 16.31 3.02 2.78
N ASP A 121 17.24 2.76 3.71
CA ASP A 121 17.64 3.76 4.70
C ASP A 121 18.31 4.98 4.04
N ASP A 122 19.17 4.76 3.05
CA ASP A 122 19.81 5.82 2.26
C ASP A 122 18.77 6.58 1.38
N ASP A 123 17.84 5.84 0.75
CA ASP A 123 16.76 6.39 -0.07
C ASP A 123 15.81 7.27 0.77
N LEU A 124 15.49 6.86 2.01
CA LEU A 124 14.64 7.65 2.92
C LEU A 124 15.29 9.00 3.26
N GLN A 125 16.60 9.05 3.46
CA GLN A 125 17.30 10.32 3.66
C GLN A 125 17.17 11.22 2.42
N THR A 126 17.32 10.63 1.23
CA THR A 126 17.12 11.34 -0.05
C THR A 126 15.67 11.85 -0.17
N TYR A 127 14.68 11.05 0.19
CA TYR A 127 13.27 11.49 0.16
C TYR A 127 13.04 12.70 1.05
N PHE A 128 13.53 12.67 2.28
CA PHE A 128 13.40 13.80 3.20
C PHE A 128 14.09 15.05 2.67
N ASP A 129 15.30 14.92 2.12
CA ASP A 129 16.04 16.03 1.55
C ASP A 129 15.31 16.68 0.35
N VAL A 130 14.75 15.85 -0.51
CA VAL A 130 13.93 16.31 -1.65
C VAL A 130 12.65 17.00 -1.18
N TRP A 131 11.91 16.41 -0.24
CA TRP A 131 10.65 16.98 0.26
C TRP A 131 10.86 18.23 1.11
N ASP A 132 11.99 18.36 1.78
CA ASP A 132 12.40 19.58 2.49
C ASP A 132 12.83 20.72 1.53
N GLY A 133 12.86 20.44 0.22
CA GLY A 133 13.21 21.44 -0.79
C GLY A 133 14.70 21.76 -0.86
N LYS A 134 15.58 20.84 -0.45
CA LYS A 134 17.02 21.02 -0.59
C LYS A 134 17.41 21.08 -2.07
N GLU A 135 18.40 21.92 -2.35
CA GLU A 135 19.00 22.03 -3.67
C GLU A 135 19.83 20.77 -3.99
N PHE A 136 19.83 20.36 -5.26
CA PHE A 136 20.67 19.26 -5.71
C PHE A 136 22.11 19.76 -5.98
N GLU A 137 23.08 18.89 -5.73
CA GLU A 137 24.47 19.16 -6.15
C GLU A 137 24.52 19.46 -7.66
N GLY A 138 25.11 20.59 -8.00
CA GLY A 138 25.18 21.06 -9.39
C GLY A 138 23.91 21.71 -9.96
N SER A 139 22.86 21.88 -9.16
CA SER A 139 21.63 22.59 -9.55
C SER A 139 21.16 23.52 -8.42
N PRO A 140 20.84 24.80 -8.71
CA PRO A 140 20.33 25.73 -7.71
C PRO A 140 18.83 25.59 -7.45
N ASN A 141 18.19 24.54 -7.99
CA ASN A 141 16.75 24.39 -7.92
C ASN A 141 16.36 23.21 -7.03
N PRO A 142 15.35 23.33 -6.15
CA PRO A 142 14.76 22.21 -5.45
C PRO A 142 14.02 21.28 -6.42
N GLY A 143 13.88 20.01 -6.02
CA GLY A 143 13.22 18.99 -6.84
C GLY A 143 11.69 19.03 -6.81
N VAL A 144 11.10 19.77 -5.87
CA VAL A 144 9.66 19.80 -5.59
C VAL A 144 9.12 21.22 -5.56
N PRO A 145 7.79 21.41 -5.77
CA PRO A 145 7.15 22.72 -5.63
C PRO A 145 7.30 23.30 -4.22
N ALA A 146 7.28 24.60 -4.11
CA ALA A 146 7.21 25.28 -2.82
C ALA A 146 5.94 24.85 -2.05
N GLY A 147 6.11 24.50 -0.76
CA GLY A 147 5.04 23.97 0.06
C GLY A 147 4.85 22.46 0.02
N ALA A 148 5.70 21.73 -0.69
CA ALA A 148 5.77 20.28 -0.54
C ALA A 148 6.04 19.91 0.93
N ARG A 149 5.52 18.76 1.36
CA ARG A 149 5.65 18.27 2.73
C ARG A 149 6.33 16.91 2.76
N ARG A 150 6.89 16.55 3.90
CA ARG A 150 7.25 15.15 4.13
C ARG A 150 5.98 14.31 4.18
N LEU A 151 5.96 13.21 3.43
CA LEU A 151 4.82 12.29 3.42
C LEU A 151 4.78 11.47 4.71
N PRO A 152 3.60 11.18 5.28
CA PRO A 152 3.46 10.16 6.31
C PRO A 152 3.89 8.80 5.75
N LEU A 153 4.69 8.05 6.52
CA LEU A 153 5.29 6.79 6.10
C LEU A 153 4.75 5.63 6.94
N LEU A 154 4.23 4.59 6.28
CA LEU A 154 3.96 3.30 6.90
C LEU A 154 4.87 2.23 6.27
N PHE A 155 5.40 1.33 7.07
CA PHE A 155 6.35 0.34 6.60
C PHE A 155 5.74 -1.05 6.53
N GLY A 156 5.98 -1.77 5.42
CA GLY A 156 5.60 -3.17 5.26
C GLY A 156 6.84 -4.08 5.26
N GLY A 157 6.69 -5.28 5.81
CA GLY A 157 7.73 -6.31 5.87
C GLY A 157 7.76 -7.02 7.22
N ALA A 158 8.42 -8.19 7.29
CA ALA A 158 8.42 -9.04 8.48
C ALA A 158 9.74 -9.04 9.27
N ALA A 159 10.79 -8.40 8.74
CA ALA A 159 12.11 -8.37 9.41
C ALA A 159 12.10 -7.41 10.59
N PRO A 160 12.81 -7.70 11.70
CA PRO A 160 12.91 -6.80 12.86
C PRO A 160 13.31 -5.37 12.49
N ALA A 161 14.26 -5.20 11.57
CA ALA A 161 14.69 -3.89 11.07
C ALA A 161 13.56 -3.07 10.42
N THR A 162 12.47 -3.70 9.96
CA THR A 162 11.28 -2.98 9.46
C THR A 162 10.58 -2.23 10.57
N PHE A 163 10.38 -2.87 11.72
CA PHE A 163 9.73 -2.26 12.89
C PHE A 163 10.59 -1.17 13.53
N GLU A 164 11.92 -1.39 13.58
CA GLU A 164 12.87 -0.38 14.06
C GLU A 164 12.88 0.85 13.16
N ARG A 165 12.86 0.66 11.84
CA ARG A 165 12.76 1.74 10.85
C ARG A 165 11.45 2.51 10.98
N ALA A 166 10.31 1.78 11.06
CA ALA A 166 8.99 2.37 11.26
C ALA A 166 8.92 3.21 12.54
N ALA A 167 9.46 2.71 13.64
CA ALA A 167 9.51 3.43 14.91
C ALA A 167 10.43 4.66 14.86
N ARG A 168 11.51 4.62 14.07
CA ARG A 168 12.47 5.73 13.96
C ARG A 168 11.95 6.89 13.11
N VAL A 169 11.33 6.63 11.95
CA VAL A 169 11.01 7.66 10.95
C VAL A 169 9.60 7.58 10.37
N GLY A 170 8.80 6.59 10.77
CA GLY A 170 7.45 6.38 10.25
C GLY A 170 6.34 6.78 11.20
N GLU A 171 5.12 6.56 10.76
CA GLU A 171 3.89 6.70 11.54
C GLU A 171 3.32 5.34 11.97
N GLY A 172 3.82 4.23 11.42
CA GLY A 172 3.36 2.89 11.76
C GLY A 172 3.69 1.81 10.75
N TYR A 173 2.82 0.82 10.65
CA TYR A 173 3.07 -0.45 9.96
C TYR A 173 1.89 -0.90 9.12
N VAL A 174 2.20 -1.66 8.05
CA VAL A 174 1.21 -2.30 7.17
C VAL A 174 1.39 -3.81 7.22
N GLY A 175 0.38 -4.51 7.73
CA GLY A 175 0.29 -5.97 7.71
C GLY A 175 0.05 -6.50 6.30
N ALA A 176 0.67 -7.63 5.99
CA ALA A 176 0.54 -8.32 4.72
C ALA A 176 -0.89 -8.88 4.51
N ALA A 177 -1.23 -9.22 3.27
CA ALA A 177 -2.54 -9.74 2.88
C ALA A 177 -2.72 -11.23 3.26
N VAL A 178 -2.55 -11.54 4.56
CA VAL A 178 -2.74 -12.87 5.14
C VAL A 178 -3.77 -12.79 6.28
N PRO A 179 -4.37 -13.92 6.74
CA PRO A 179 -5.35 -13.89 7.84
C PRO A 179 -4.87 -13.16 9.09
N ALA A 180 -5.77 -12.51 9.79
CA ALA A 180 -5.48 -11.70 10.98
C ALA A 180 -4.58 -12.37 12.04
N PRO A 181 -4.70 -13.68 12.36
CA PRO A 181 -3.80 -14.35 13.29
C PRO A 181 -2.33 -14.36 12.87
N TYR A 182 -2.05 -14.28 11.57
CA TYR A 182 -0.67 -14.17 11.06
C TYR A 182 -0.15 -12.73 11.05
N VAL A 183 -1.04 -11.73 11.06
CA VAL A 183 -0.70 -10.30 11.15
C VAL A 183 -0.48 -9.85 12.59
N ALA A 184 -1.24 -10.39 13.54
CA ALA A 184 -1.20 -10.00 14.95
C ALA A 184 0.22 -9.96 15.56
N PRO A 185 1.10 -10.96 15.36
CA PRO A 185 2.47 -10.91 15.90
C PRO A 185 3.30 -9.74 15.37
N ALA A 186 3.08 -9.33 14.13
CA ALA A 186 3.77 -8.17 13.54
C ALA A 186 3.27 -6.85 14.17
N PHE A 187 1.99 -6.74 14.46
CA PHE A 187 1.43 -5.60 15.18
C PHE A 187 2.01 -5.49 16.61
N ASP A 188 2.17 -6.61 17.30
CA ASP A 188 2.80 -6.62 18.63
C ASP A 188 4.28 -6.22 18.58
N GLN A 189 5.02 -6.68 17.55
CA GLN A 189 6.40 -6.25 17.32
C GLN A 189 6.48 -4.75 17.04
N MET A 190 5.54 -4.20 16.23
CA MET A 190 5.49 -2.76 15.96
C MET A 190 5.24 -1.94 17.22
N ARG A 191 4.24 -2.32 18.04
CA ARG A 191 3.96 -1.66 19.32
C ARG A 191 5.17 -1.72 20.28
N THR A 192 5.89 -2.85 20.26
CA THR A 192 7.10 -3.03 21.06
C THR A 192 8.22 -2.11 20.59
N ALA A 193 8.52 -2.08 19.29
CA ALA A 193 9.53 -1.22 18.70
C ALA A 193 9.22 0.27 18.92
N TRP A 194 7.93 0.65 18.84
CA TRP A 194 7.46 2.01 19.09
C TRP A 194 7.78 2.49 20.49
N LYS A 195 7.48 1.67 21.49
CA LYS A 195 7.80 1.95 22.91
C LYS A 195 9.31 2.00 23.15
N GLN A 196 10.07 1.08 22.55
CA GLN A 196 11.54 1.05 22.69
C GLN A 196 12.22 2.29 22.06
N ALA A 197 11.64 2.83 20.99
CA ALA A 197 12.10 4.07 20.37
C ALA A 197 11.69 5.34 21.16
N GLY A 198 10.96 5.20 22.26
CA GLY A 198 10.50 6.34 23.08
C GLY A 198 9.46 7.21 22.39
N ARG A 199 8.69 6.65 21.44
CA ARG A 199 7.63 7.38 20.74
C ARG A 199 6.39 7.51 21.63
N ASP A 200 5.80 8.68 21.65
CA ASP A 200 4.51 8.95 22.31
C ASP A 200 3.35 8.36 21.50
N GLY A 201 2.27 7.99 22.20
CA GLY A 201 1.07 7.42 21.58
C GLY A 201 1.29 6.01 21.02
N ASP A 202 0.40 5.60 20.12
CA ASP A 202 0.44 4.29 19.46
C ASP A 202 0.78 4.44 17.97
N PRO A 203 1.48 3.45 17.37
CA PRO A 203 1.72 3.44 15.93
C PRO A 203 0.41 3.21 15.17
N GLN A 204 0.28 3.78 13.99
CA GLN A 204 -0.78 3.42 13.05
C GLN A 204 -0.61 1.97 12.58
N LEU A 205 -1.65 1.15 12.70
CA LEU A 205 -1.65 -0.25 12.28
C LEU A 205 -2.66 -0.46 11.18
N ARG A 206 -2.18 -0.54 9.94
CA ARG A 206 -3.01 -0.91 8.78
C ARG A 206 -2.77 -2.36 8.40
N ALA A 207 -3.77 -2.98 7.77
CA ALA A 207 -3.63 -4.29 7.17
C ALA A 207 -4.28 -4.32 5.78
N ILE A 208 -3.88 -5.31 4.99
CA ILE A 208 -4.44 -5.55 3.66
C ILE A 208 -5.09 -6.93 3.69
N ALA A 209 -6.24 -7.08 3.05
CA ALA A 209 -6.87 -8.37 2.81
C ALA A 209 -7.55 -8.39 1.44
N TYR A 210 -7.76 -9.58 0.88
CA TYR A 210 -8.51 -9.70 -0.37
C TYR A 210 -9.98 -10.00 -0.11
N PHE A 211 -10.84 -9.50 -1.00
CA PHE A 211 -12.26 -9.80 -1.00
C PHE A 211 -12.77 -10.09 -2.43
N ALA A 212 -13.91 -10.73 -2.50
CA ALA A 212 -14.71 -10.88 -3.72
C ALA A 212 -16.19 -10.98 -3.34
N MET A 213 -17.01 -10.14 -3.93
CA MET A 213 -18.48 -10.20 -3.82
C MET A 213 -19.10 -10.94 -5.02
N GLY A 214 -18.31 -11.21 -6.07
CA GLY A 214 -18.68 -11.96 -7.25
C GLY A 214 -18.28 -13.44 -7.14
N ASP A 215 -17.88 -14.05 -8.29
CA ASP A 215 -17.54 -15.47 -8.41
C ASP A 215 -16.26 -15.83 -7.63
N PRO A 216 -16.34 -16.69 -6.60
CA PRO A 216 -15.19 -17.08 -5.78
C PRO A 216 -14.06 -17.78 -6.58
N GLU A 217 -14.41 -18.57 -7.60
CA GLU A 217 -13.42 -19.32 -8.39
C GLU A 217 -12.63 -18.36 -9.31
N VAL A 218 -13.28 -17.35 -9.86
CA VAL A 218 -12.61 -16.30 -10.63
C VAL A 218 -11.68 -15.51 -9.72
N ALA A 219 -12.15 -15.09 -8.56
CA ALA A 219 -11.37 -14.34 -7.57
C ALA A 219 -10.13 -15.11 -7.11
N ARG A 220 -10.32 -16.38 -6.74
CA ARG A 220 -9.24 -17.26 -6.32
C ARG A 220 -8.15 -17.40 -7.40
N ARG A 221 -8.54 -17.68 -8.62
CA ARG A 221 -7.61 -17.82 -9.75
C ARG A 221 -6.79 -16.55 -9.97
N LYS A 222 -7.42 -15.36 -9.91
CA LYS A 222 -6.71 -14.08 -10.06
C LYS A 222 -5.66 -13.85 -8.99
N VAL A 223 -5.97 -14.18 -7.74
CA VAL A 223 -5.01 -14.08 -6.64
C VAL A 223 -3.89 -15.13 -6.80
N GLU A 224 -4.20 -16.37 -7.22
CA GLU A 224 -3.19 -17.39 -7.55
C GLU A 224 -2.23 -16.92 -8.65
N GLU A 225 -2.74 -16.33 -9.73
CA GLU A 225 -1.92 -15.74 -10.80
C GLU A 225 -0.99 -14.64 -10.28
N TYR A 226 -1.49 -13.74 -9.44
CA TYR A 226 -0.70 -12.64 -8.86
C TYR A 226 0.45 -13.14 -7.96
N TYR A 227 0.25 -14.22 -7.24
CA TYR A 227 1.23 -14.82 -6.33
C TYR A 227 1.99 -16.02 -6.93
N ALA A 228 1.89 -16.28 -8.23
CA ALA A 228 2.52 -17.44 -8.88
C ALA A 228 4.03 -17.53 -8.67
N VAL A 229 4.74 -16.38 -8.56
CA VAL A 229 6.19 -16.33 -8.30
C VAL A 229 6.58 -16.53 -6.83
N THR A 230 5.59 -16.52 -5.92
CA THR A 230 5.76 -16.76 -4.47
C THR A 230 4.67 -17.71 -3.96
N PRO A 231 4.65 -18.98 -4.42
CA PRO A 231 3.51 -19.88 -4.23
C PRO A 231 3.21 -20.19 -2.75
N GLU A 232 4.22 -20.32 -1.90
CA GLU A 232 4.02 -20.58 -0.47
C GLU A 232 3.31 -19.43 0.23
N PHE A 233 3.73 -18.20 -0.07
CA PHE A 233 3.07 -17.00 0.44
C PHE A 233 1.68 -16.85 -0.17
N GLY A 234 1.52 -17.14 -1.47
CA GLY A 234 0.23 -17.15 -2.16
C GLY A 234 -0.79 -18.08 -1.51
N GLN A 235 -0.38 -19.27 -1.06
CA GLN A 235 -1.27 -20.18 -0.33
C GLN A 235 -1.78 -19.56 0.98
N ALA A 236 -0.93 -18.87 1.74
CA ALA A 236 -1.37 -18.17 2.94
C ALA A 236 -2.38 -17.06 2.61
N VAL A 237 -2.14 -16.28 1.55
CA VAL A 237 -3.07 -15.24 1.07
C VAL A 237 -4.42 -15.82 0.70
N LEU A 238 -4.45 -16.92 -0.05
CA LEU A 238 -5.68 -17.58 -0.50
C LEU A 238 -6.57 -18.04 0.66
N THR A 239 -6.00 -18.39 1.80
CA THR A 239 -6.78 -18.75 3.00
C THR A 239 -7.44 -17.55 3.66
N GLY A 240 -7.04 -16.33 3.32
CA GLY A 240 -7.52 -15.07 3.88
C GLY A 240 -8.48 -14.31 2.98
N ILE A 241 -8.84 -14.84 1.80
CA ILE A 241 -9.79 -14.15 0.91
C ILE A 241 -11.20 -14.24 1.51
N ALA A 242 -11.84 -13.09 1.66
CA ALA A 242 -13.25 -13.02 2.08
C ALA A 242 -14.19 -13.15 0.88
N TYR A 243 -15.05 -14.14 0.88
CA TYR A 243 -16.02 -14.35 -0.18
C TYR A 243 -17.45 -13.98 0.30
N GLY A 244 -18.08 -13.10 -0.43
CA GLY A 244 -19.44 -12.67 -0.19
C GLY A 244 -19.64 -11.92 1.15
N PRO A 245 -20.89 -11.54 1.46
CA PRO A 245 -21.19 -10.68 2.62
C PRO A 245 -20.80 -11.26 3.98
N GLU A 246 -20.97 -12.58 4.17
CA GLU A 246 -20.66 -13.22 5.45
C GLU A 246 -19.15 -13.30 5.66
N GLY A 247 -18.38 -13.69 4.62
CA GLY A 247 -16.91 -13.74 4.67
C GLY A 247 -16.32 -12.37 4.95
N VAL A 248 -16.87 -11.31 4.34
CA VAL A 248 -16.43 -9.93 4.62
C VAL A 248 -16.69 -9.55 6.08
N ARG A 249 -17.87 -9.81 6.64
CA ARG A 249 -18.16 -9.49 8.04
C ARG A 249 -17.27 -10.26 9.02
N GLU A 250 -16.94 -11.51 8.72
CA GLU A 250 -16.05 -12.30 9.54
C GLU A 250 -14.61 -11.76 9.47
N LEU A 251 -14.14 -11.41 8.26
CA LEU A 251 -12.85 -10.79 8.05
C LEU A 251 -12.73 -9.48 8.84
N LEU A 252 -13.71 -8.59 8.75
CA LEU A 252 -13.72 -7.31 9.48
C LEU A 252 -13.57 -7.52 10.98
N ARG A 253 -14.36 -8.42 11.56
CA ARG A 253 -14.26 -8.75 12.99
C ARG A 253 -12.87 -9.27 13.37
N SER A 254 -12.32 -10.18 12.57
CA SER A 254 -11.00 -10.76 12.85
C SER A 254 -9.86 -9.73 12.87
N PHE A 255 -9.91 -8.71 12.02
CA PHE A 255 -8.93 -7.63 12.01
C PHE A 255 -9.20 -6.58 13.10
N GLU A 256 -10.45 -6.32 13.44
CA GLU A 256 -10.80 -5.47 14.59
C GLU A 256 -10.29 -6.06 15.90
N ASP A 257 -10.42 -7.38 16.09
CA ASP A 257 -9.97 -8.11 17.30
C ASP A 257 -8.45 -8.00 17.54
N ILE A 258 -7.63 -7.83 16.50
CA ILE A 258 -6.18 -7.64 16.63
C ILE A 258 -5.77 -6.16 16.75
N GLY A 259 -6.75 -5.23 16.78
CA GLY A 259 -6.53 -3.79 16.94
C GLY A 259 -5.99 -3.12 15.68
N THR A 260 -6.54 -3.44 14.53
CA THR A 260 -6.28 -2.77 13.25
C THR A 260 -6.95 -1.39 13.24
N ASP A 261 -6.22 -0.34 12.89
CA ASP A 261 -6.80 1.00 12.74
C ASP A 261 -7.53 1.16 11.41
N GLU A 262 -6.97 0.59 10.33
CA GLU A 262 -7.57 0.59 9.01
C GLU A 262 -7.29 -0.72 8.28
N LEU A 263 -8.37 -1.36 7.79
CA LEU A 263 -8.28 -2.52 6.92
C LEU A 263 -8.54 -2.10 5.47
N ILE A 264 -7.58 -2.39 4.59
CA ILE A 264 -7.68 -2.15 3.17
C ILE A 264 -8.13 -3.43 2.48
N LEU A 265 -9.29 -3.38 1.85
CA LEU A 265 -9.88 -4.51 1.13
C LEU A 265 -9.49 -4.43 -0.35
N ASN A 266 -8.53 -5.26 -0.76
CA ASN A 266 -8.12 -5.36 -2.16
C ASN A 266 -9.14 -6.17 -2.96
N PRO A 267 -9.66 -5.63 -4.07
CA PRO A 267 -10.54 -6.38 -4.94
C PRO A 267 -9.78 -7.50 -5.65
N SER A 268 -10.37 -8.68 -5.72
CA SER A 268 -9.83 -9.79 -6.51
C SER A 268 -10.13 -9.66 -8.01
N THR A 269 -11.08 -8.80 -8.37
CA THR A 269 -11.47 -8.51 -9.75
C THR A 269 -11.62 -6.99 -9.97
N ALA A 270 -11.62 -6.56 -11.22
CA ALA A 270 -11.81 -5.15 -11.60
C ALA A 270 -13.29 -4.82 -11.93
N ASP A 271 -14.24 -5.56 -11.37
CA ASP A 271 -15.67 -5.29 -11.54
C ASP A 271 -16.09 -4.09 -10.69
N LEU A 272 -16.61 -3.05 -11.31
CA LEU A 272 -17.06 -1.83 -10.63
C LEU A 272 -18.17 -2.08 -9.60
N ASP A 273 -19.01 -3.08 -9.81
CA ASP A 273 -20.11 -3.41 -8.90
C ASP A 273 -19.60 -4.01 -7.56
N GLU A 274 -18.32 -4.43 -7.48
CA GLU A 274 -17.70 -4.86 -6.23
C GLU A 274 -17.67 -3.73 -5.19
N ILE A 275 -17.59 -2.46 -5.62
CA ILE A 275 -17.53 -1.29 -4.74
C ILE A 275 -18.81 -1.15 -3.93
N GLU A 276 -19.95 -1.09 -4.62
CA GLU A 276 -21.25 -0.90 -3.99
C GLU A 276 -21.64 -2.11 -3.14
N ARG A 277 -21.42 -3.34 -3.66
CA ARG A 277 -21.67 -4.57 -2.92
C ARG A 277 -20.82 -4.66 -1.65
N LEU A 278 -19.56 -4.25 -1.71
CA LEU A 278 -18.70 -4.20 -0.52
C LEU A 278 -19.16 -3.13 0.46
N ALA A 279 -19.49 -1.93 -0.01
CA ALA A 279 -19.94 -0.82 0.83
C ALA A 279 -21.19 -1.17 1.65
N GLU A 280 -22.18 -1.87 1.07
CA GLU A 280 -23.39 -2.34 1.76
C GLU A 280 -23.10 -3.26 2.96
N VAL A 281 -21.93 -3.88 2.99
CA VAL A 281 -21.56 -4.87 4.02
C VAL A 281 -20.56 -4.30 5.02
N ALA A 282 -19.66 -3.42 4.55
CA ALA A 282 -18.48 -3.00 5.29
C ALA A 282 -18.60 -1.59 5.89
N LEU A 283 -19.52 -0.75 5.38
CA LEU A 283 -19.76 0.62 5.80
C LEU A 283 -21.14 0.80 6.41
#